data_29e46545cb4ef353986b62402cf756c5
#
_entry.id   29e46545cb4ef353986b62402cf756c5
#
_cell.length_a   1.000
_cell.length_b   1.000
_cell.length_c   1.000
_cell.angle_alpha   90.00
_cell.angle_beta   90.00
_cell.angle_gamma   90.00
#
_symmetry.space_group_name_H-M   'P 1'
#
loop_
_entity.id
_entity.type
_entity.pdbx_description
1 polymer ?
#
loop_
_entity_poly.entity_id
_entity_poly.type
_entity_poly.pdbx_seq_one_letter_code
_entity_poly.pdbx_strand_id
1 'polypeptide(L)'
;MKNIKIAFFGLLLTSLCSLNSVLAQTKNSNKTAITAVNTPTLFITVSDVKYAYRRFGNNKNIPLVFFQHFTGTLDNWDPAVLDGLSKDREIIIFDNAGVSSSTGEVASNIEGIAATAINFIDALKLKKIDLFGFSMGGFVAQQVALTRPDLIHKIILAGTGPKGGEGLESFSPEVWAMLKKTYTPADALLLDTFFSPTASSQEAGQAFLERLHLRKTERDIPINDKVIPAQLSAIAGWGKKGSGNYDYLKNITCPVLVLNGNNDLLFFTINSYHLQQNLPNARLILYPNSNHGAIYQFPDEFVKQALLFLNDTTIK
;
A
#
# COMPACT_ATOMS: atom_id res chain seq x y z
N MET A 1 86.35 0.48 67.14
CA MET A 1 85.20 -0.10 67.82
C MET A 1 84.02 0.87 67.79
N LYS A 2 82.86 0.29 67.55
CA LYS A 2 81.50 0.87 67.51
C LYS A 2 81.08 1.67 66.25
N ASN A 3 80.29 0.96 65.48
CA ASN A 3 79.50 1.39 64.35
C ASN A 3 78.38 2.39 64.76
N ILE A 4 78.18 3.43 64.00
CA ILE A 4 76.95 4.21 64.04
C ILE A 4 76.36 4.13 62.65
N LYS A 5 75.20 3.48 62.55
CA LYS A 5 74.38 3.46 61.34
C LYS A 5 73.53 4.70 61.30
N ILE A 6 73.65 5.49 60.22
CA ILE A 6 72.75 6.59 59.91
C ILE A 6 71.65 6.07 58.94
N ALA A 7 70.42 6.14 59.40
CA ALA A 7 69.28 5.77 58.60
C ALA A 7 68.83 6.99 57.80
N PHE A 8 68.84 6.85 56.49
CA PHE A 8 68.20 7.85 55.56
C PHE A 8 66.73 7.51 55.46
N PHE A 9 65.88 8.47 55.83
CA PHE A 9 64.45 8.47 55.62
C PHE A 9 64.17 9.08 54.25
N GLY A 10 63.90 8.23 53.28
CA GLY A 10 63.44 8.68 51.99
C GLY A 10 61.94 8.87 52.00
N LEU A 11 61.49 10.10 51.85
CA LEU A 11 60.09 10.45 51.68
C LEU A 11 59.65 10.14 50.22
N LEU A 12 58.89 9.10 50.02
CA LEU A 12 58.29 8.78 48.75
C LEU A 12 56.93 9.50 48.67
N LEU A 13 56.85 10.59 47.88
CA LEU A 13 55.58 11.19 47.48
C LEU A 13 54.98 10.33 46.38
N THR A 14 53.98 9.54 46.70
CA THR A 14 53.12 8.88 45.69
C THR A 14 52.02 9.84 45.27
N SER A 15 52.19 10.41 44.07
CA SER A 15 51.14 11.14 43.37
C SER A 15 50.09 10.17 42.88
N LEU A 16 48.93 10.13 43.52
CA LEU A 16 47.74 9.48 43.01
C LEU A 16 47.13 10.31 41.86
N CYS A 17 47.49 10.00 40.63
CA CYS A 17 46.70 10.40 39.49
C CYS A 17 45.42 9.55 39.43
N SER A 18 44.31 10.06 39.94
CA SER A 18 42.98 9.50 39.70
C SER A 18 42.61 9.70 38.24
N LEU A 19 42.80 8.66 37.43
CA LEU A 19 42.19 8.56 36.11
C LEU A 19 40.66 8.43 36.28
N ASN A 20 39.96 9.56 36.19
CA ASN A 20 38.53 9.55 35.89
C ASN A 20 38.33 9.09 34.45
N SER A 21 38.17 7.79 34.26
CA SER A 21 37.62 7.23 33.02
C SER A 21 36.15 7.64 32.91
N VAL A 22 35.93 8.74 32.24
CA VAL A 22 34.59 9.11 31.73
C VAL A 22 34.21 8.04 30.69
N LEU A 23 33.48 7.04 31.14
CA LEU A 23 32.74 6.14 30.27
C LEU A 23 31.71 6.99 29.55
N ALA A 24 32.06 7.47 28.37
CA ALA A 24 31.10 7.97 27.40
C ALA A 24 30.16 6.80 27.08
N GLN A 25 29.04 6.73 27.78
CA GLN A 25 27.88 5.93 27.33
C GLN A 25 27.44 6.51 25.99
N THR A 26 27.96 5.96 24.92
CA THR A 26 27.33 6.09 23.60
C THR A 26 25.91 5.54 23.79
N LYS A 27 24.94 6.46 23.92
CA LYS A 27 23.54 6.13 23.71
C LYS A 27 23.44 5.64 22.27
N ASN A 28 23.58 4.33 22.06
CA ASN A 28 23.08 3.69 20.88
C ASN A 28 21.55 3.89 20.93
N SER A 29 21.08 4.96 20.36
CA SER A 29 19.69 5.10 20.03
C SER A 29 19.43 4.01 18.99
N ASN A 30 18.97 2.85 19.42
CA ASN A 30 18.34 1.90 18.53
C ASN A 30 17.17 2.65 17.88
N LYS A 31 17.43 3.31 16.75
CA LYS A 31 16.36 3.84 15.91
C LYS A 31 15.54 2.62 15.51
N THR A 32 14.38 2.46 16.14
CA THR A 32 13.41 1.43 15.73
C THR A 32 13.22 1.58 14.22
N ALA A 33 13.42 0.49 13.48
CA ALA A 33 13.22 0.51 12.05
C ALA A 33 11.80 1.01 11.74
N ILE A 34 11.69 1.93 10.78
CA ILE A 34 10.38 2.43 10.34
C ILE A 34 9.74 1.35 9.49
N THR A 35 8.53 0.94 9.87
CA THR A 35 7.71 -0.10 9.24
C THR A 35 6.30 0.45 8.96
N ALA A 36 5.49 -0.30 8.25
CA ALA A 36 4.08 0.05 8.02
C ALA A 36 3.31 0.31 9.32
N VAL A 37 3.68 -0.42 10.41
CA VAL A 37 2.97 -0.36 11.69
C VAL A 37 3.32 0.89 12.49
N ASN A 38 4.55 1.42 12.40
CA ASN A 38 5.03 2.51 13.25
C ASN A 38 5.38 3.81 12.49
N THR A 39 5.25 3.82 11.15
CA THR A 39 5.49 5.05 10.37
C THR A 39 4.46 6.13 10.75
N PRO A 40 4.88 7.39 10.98
CA PRO A 40 3.95 8.45 11.35
C PRO A 40 3.01 8.78 10.19
N THR A 41 1.79 9.20 10.54
CA THR A 41 0.86 9.79 9.57
C THR A 41 1.25 11.25 9.35
N LEU A 42 1.54 11.59 8.10
CA LEU A 42 1.88 12.92 7.64
C LEU A 42 0.69 13.58 6.96
N PHE A 43 0.74 14.90 6.83
CA PHE A 43 -0.30 15.66 6.15
C PHE A 43 0.31 16.65 5.17
N ILE A 44 -0.35 16.79 4.00
CA ILE A 44 -0.01 17.81 3.01
C ILE A 44 -1.29 18.47 2.50
N THR A 45 -1.30 19.79 2.41
CA THR A 45 -2.46 20.53 1.90
C THR A 45 -2.18 21.03 0.49
N VAL A 46 -3.11 20.75 -0.41
CA VAL A 46 -3.10 21.24 -1.79
C VAL A 46 -4.53 21.49 -2.26
N SER A 47 -4.77 22.64 -2.89
CA SER A 47 -6.12 23.04 -3.37
C SER A 47 -7.20 22.88 -2.29
N ASP A 48 -6.91 23.35 -1.07
CA ASP A 48 -7.79 23.28 0.11
C ASP A 48 -8.12 21.88 0.65
N VAL A 49 -7.52 20.83 0.08
CA VAL A 49 -7.61 19.46 0.57
C VAL A 49 -6.35 19.13 1.39
N LYS A 50 -6.55 18.72 2.64
CA LYS A 50 -5.50 18.19 3.51
C LYS A 50 -5.50 16.67 3.39
N TYR A 51 -4.47 16.12 2.72
CA TYR A 51 -4.31 14.68 2.54
C TYR A 51 -3.53 14.07 3.71
N ALA A 52 -4.05 12.98 4.27
CA ALA A 52 -3.32 12.11 5.18
C ALA A 52 -2.54 11.07 4.36
N TYR A 53 -1.27 10.87 4.70
CA TYR A 53 -0.42 9.89 4.01
C TYR A 53 0.68 9.34 4.91
N ARG A 54 1.24 8.19 4.52
CA ARG A 54 2.43 7.62 5.14
C ARG A 54 3.48 7.38 4.06
N ARG A 55 4.74 7.63 4.40
CA ARG A 55 5.88 7.52 3.49
C ARG A 55 7.06 6.91 4.21
N PHE A 56 7.56 5.78 3.71
CA PHE A 56 8.63 5.03 4.35
C PHE A 56 9.30 4.07 3.38
N GLY A 57 10.38 3.41 3.82
CA GLY A 57 11.10 2.42 3.03
C GLY A 57 12.34 2.96 2.35
N ASN A 58 12.83 2.22 1.36
CA ASN A 58 14.08 2.51 0.65
C ASN A 58 13.84 3.47 -0.53
N ASN A 59 14.41 4.67 -0.43
CA ASN A 59 14.21 5.76 -1.41
C ASN A 59 15.25 5.80 -2.55
N LYS A 60 16.02 4.73 -2.77
CA LYS A 60 17.02 4.67 -3.84
C LYS A 60 16.41 4.39 -5.22
N ASN A 61 15.21 3.84 -5.26
CA ASN A 61 14.48 3.50 -6.46
C ASN A 61 13.28 4.42 -6.68
N ILE A 62 12.60 4.26 -7.82
CA ILE A 62 11.35 4.98 -8.12
C ILE A 62 10.32 4.65 -7.02
N PRO A 63 9.68 5.65 -6.39
CA PRO A 63 8.71 5.41 -5.33
C PRO A 63 7.46 4.69 -5.86
N LEU A 64 6.87 3.83 -5.01
CA LEU A 64 5.65 3.11 -5.29
C LEU A 64 4.48 3.77 -4.56
N VAL A 65 3.52 4.31 -5.31
CA VAL A 65 2.32 4.99 -4.80
C VAL A 65 1.13 4.03 -4.88
N PHE A 66 0.39 3.92 -3.79
CA PHE A 66 -0.69 2.96 -3.62
C PHE A 66 -2.07 3.61 -3.70
N PHE A 67 -2.96 3.01 -4.48
CA PHE A 67 -4.37 3.37 -4.57
C PHE A 67 -5.25 2.27 -3.96
N GLN A 68 -6.05 2.68 -2.98
CA GLN A 68 -6.79 1.79 -2.09
C GLN A 68 -8.09 1.27 -2.73
N HIS A 69 -8.59 0.17 -2.20
CA HIS A 69 -9.88 -0.42 -2.54
C HIS A 69 -11.07 0.44 -2.06
N PHE A 70 -12.27 0.04 -2.45
CA PHE A 70 -13.54 0.60 -1.99
C PHE A 70 -13.59 0.68 -0.46
N THR A 71 -13.88 1.87 0.10
CA THR A 71 -13.92 2.19 1.53
C THR A 71 -12.59 2.07 2.29
N GLY A 72 -11.52 1.63 1.62
CA GLY A 72 -10.23 1.42 2.25
C GLY A 72 -9.54 2.73 2.67
N THR A 73 -8.83 2.67 3.80
CA THR A 73 -8.04 3.76 4.40
C THR A 73 -6.57 3.36 4.49
N LEU A 74 -5.72 4.23 5.03
CA LEU A 74 -4.31 3.92 5.31
C LEU A 74 -4.12 2.64 6.13
N ASP A 75 -5.08 2.31 7.01
CA ASP A 75 -4.99 1.17 7.92
C ASP A 75 -5.48 -0.16 7.34
N ASN A 76 -5.97 -0.17 6.08
CA ASN A 76 -6.41 -1.39 5.41
C ASN A 76 -5.33 -2.02 4.52
N TRP A 77 -4.14 -1.43 4.42
CA TRP A 77 -3.01 -2.05 3.77
C TRP A 77 -2.31 -3.05 4.68
N ASP A 78 -2.09 -4.26 4.17
CA ASP A 78 -1.40 -5.33 4.90
C ASP A 78 0.06 -4.95 5.21
N PRO A 79 0.46 -4.87 6.50
CA PRO A 79 1.86 -4.64 6.87
C PRO A 79 2.84 -5.62 6.23
N ALA A 80 2.47 -6.89 6.03
CA ALA A 80 3.36 -7.86 5.39
C ALA A 80 3.69 -7.47 3.94
N VAL A 81 2.70 -6.98 3.19
CA VAL A 81 2.90 -6.48 1.83
C VAL A 81 3.73 -5.21 1.83
N LEU A 82 3.34 -4.23 2.63
CA LEU A 82 4.02 -2.94 2.67
C LEU A 82 5.48 -3.06 3.13
N ASP A 83 5.73 -3.78 4.23
CA ASP A 83 7.08 -3.98 4.79
C ASP A 83 7.95 -4.83 3.86
N GLY A 84 7.35 -5.81 3.18
CA GLY A 84 8.03 -6.60 2.18
C GLY A 84 8.58 -5.74 1.04
N LEU A 85 7.74 -4.89 0.46
CA LEU A 85 8.09 -4.00 -0.64
C LEU A 85 9.01 -2.84 -0.20
N SER A 86 8.85 -2.36 1.03
CA SER A 86 9.61 -1.22 1.58
C SER A 86 11.11 -1.49 1.71
N LYS A 87 11.52 -2.75 1.73
CA LYS A 87 12.95 -3.13 1.74
C LYS A 87 13.71 -2.63 0.53
N ASP A 88 13.01 -2.51 -0.59
CA ASP A 88 13.60 -2.15 -1.89
C ASP A 88 13.00 -0.86 -2.50
N ARG A 89 11.84 -0.43 -2.03
CA ARG A 89 11.08 0.71 -2.56
C ARG A 89 10.71 1.71 -1.48
N GLU A 90 10.62 2.97 -1.85
CA GLU A 90 9.90 3.95 -1.07
C GLU A 90 8.40 3.73 -1.28
N ILE A 91 7.67 3.50 -0.20
CA ILE A 91 6.23 3.26 -0.18
C ILE A 91 5.52 4.55 0.19
N ILE A 92 4.50 4.90 -0.60
CA ILE A 92 3.62 6.04 -0.34
C ILE A 92 2.19 5.54 -0.38
N ILE A 93 1.52 5.54 0.76
CA ILE A 93 0.08 5.27 0.90
C ILE A 93 -0.62 6.55 1.36
N PHE A 94 -1.85 6.77 0.93
CA PHE A 94 -2.61 7.97 1.27
C PHE A 94 -4.12 7.71 1.26
N ASP A 95 -4.87 8.51 2.01
CA ASP A 95 -6.32 8.57 1.92
C ASP A 95 -6.72 9.51 0.79
N ASN A 96 -7.59 9.07 -0.11
CA ASN A 96 -8.17 9.95 -1.13
C ASN A 96 -8.91 11.14 -0.49
N ALA A 97 -9.12 12.21 -1.28
CA ALA A 97 -9.89 13.36 -0.82
C ALA A 97 -11.26 12.95 -0.27
N GLY A 98 -11.62 13.45 0.92
CA GLY A 98 -12.87 13.15 1.63
C GLY A 98 -12.95 11.78 2.30
N VAL A 99 -11.89 10.97 2.25
CA VAL A 99 -11.84 9.65 2.88
C VAL A 99 -11.06 9.73 4.18
N SER A 100 -11.64 9.18 5.25
CA SER A 100 -11.00 9.04 6.56
C SER A 100 -10.34 10.33 7.06
N SER A 101 -9.02 10.34 7.22
CA SER A 101 -8.24 11.45 7.77
C SER A 101 -7.93 12.55 6.74
N SER A 102 -8.28 12.37 5.47
CA SER A 102 -8.18 13.40 4.43
C SER A 102 -9.44 14.26 4.38
N THR A 103 -9.26 15.58 4.23
CA THR A 103 -10.38 16.52 4.05
C THR A 103 -10.84 16.59 2.60
N GLY A 104 -11.85 17.42 2.32
CA GLY A 104 -12.40 17.62 0.99
C GLY A 104 -13.64 16.76 0.73
N GLU A 105 -14.03 16.65 -0.54
CA GLU A 105 -15.21 15.88 -0.95
C GLU A 105 -14.78 14.63 -1.72
N VAL A 106 -15.51 13.54 -1.52
CA VAL A 106 -15.29 12.29 -2.27
C VAL A 106 -15.89 12.42 -3.65
N ALA A 107 -15.08 12.31 -4.69
CA ALA A 107 -15.58 12.31 -6.06
C ALA A 107 -16.41 11.04 -6.34
N SER A 108 -17.50 11.21 -7.10
CA SER A 108 -18.43 10.12 -7.45
C SER A 108 -18.14 9.45 -8.80
N ASN A 109 -16.96 9.70 -9.37
CA ASN A 109 -16.46 9.07 -10.58
C ASN A 109 -14.93 8.86 -10.50
N ILE A 110 -14.41 7.92 -11.27
CA ILE A 110 -12.98 7.54 -11.24
C ILE A 110 -12.10 8.68 -11.75
N GLU A 111 -12.55 9.45 -12.72
CA GLU A 111 -11.83 10.60 -13.28
C GLU A 111 -11.58 11.68 -12.20
N GLY A 112 -12.58 11.96 -11.37
CA GLY A 112 -12.47 12.91 -10.24
C GLY A 112 -11.55 12.39 -9.14
N ILE A 113 -11.66 11.10 -8.78
CA ILE A 113 -10.75 10.47 -7.80
C ILE A 113 -9.30 10.53 -8.31
N ALA A 114 -9.08 10.22 -9.59
CA ALA A 114 -7.76 10.29 -10.21
C ALA A 114 -7.19 11.72 -10.22
N ALA A 115 -8.04 12.73 -10.51
CA ALA A 115 -7.62 14.13 -10.49
C ALA A 115 -7.14 14.57 -9.09
N THR A 116 -7.86 14.21 -8.03
CA THR A 116 -7.44 14.52 -6.65
C THR A 116 -6.17 13.76 -6.26
N ALA A 117 -6.01 12.51 -6.71
CA ALA A 117 -4.79 11.74 -6.50
C ALA A 117 -3.58 12.35 -7.23
N ILE A 118 -3.75 12.86 -8.46
CA ILE A 118 -2.70 13.57 -9.20
C ILE A 118 -2.29 14.85 -8.44
N ASN A 119 -3.23 15.62 -7.91
CA ASN A 119 -2.93 16.80 -7.10
C ASN A 119 -2.06 16.45 -5.89
N PHE A 120 -2.36 15.37 -5.19
CA PHE A 120 -1.54 14.86 -4.08
C PHE A 120 -0.12 14.48 -4.55
N ILE A 121 0.01 13.74 -5.64
CA ILE A 121 1.30 13.30 -6.19
C ILE A 121 2.15 14.50 -6.63
N ASP A 122 1.53 15.48 -7.31
CA ASP A 122 2.20 16.72 -7.73
C ASP A 122 2.67 17.55 -6.53
N ALA A 123 1.87 17.61 -5.44
CA ALA A 123 2.26 18.29 -4.20
C ALA A 123 3.49 17.66 -3.54
N LEU A 124 3.67 16.35 -3.66
CA LEU A 124 4.89 15.64 -3.22
C LEU A 124 6.10 15.87 -4.15
N LYS A 125 5.91 16.58 -5.27
CA LYS A 125 6.94 16.90 -6.29
C LYS A 125 7.60 15.66 -6.89
N LEU A 126 6.84 14.56 -6.99
CA LEU A 126 7.32 13.33 -7.59
C LEU A 126 7.41 13.48 -9.12
N LYS A 127 8.53 13.10 -9.71
CA LYS A 127 8.78 13.24 -11.16
C LYS A 127 8.50 11.96 -11.94
N LYS A 128 8.65 10.82 -11.29
CA LYS A 128 8.40 9.48 -11.85
C LYS A 128 7.98 8.57 -10.71
N ILE A 129 6.96 7.78 -10.93
CA ILE A 129 6.42 6.85 -9.92
C ILE A 129 6.10 5.50 -10.54
N ASP A 130 6.16 4.48 -9.70
CA ASP A 130 5.45 3.22 -9.93
C ASP A 130 4.09 3.31 -9.24
N LEU A 131 3.05 2.72 -9.84
CA LEU A 131 1.70 2.68 -9.26
C LEU A 131 1.35 1.27 -8.80
N PHE A 132 0.69 1.17 -7.67
CA PHE A 132 -0.02 -0.02 -7.23
C PHE A 132 -1.49 0.30 -7.01
N GLY A 133 -2.37 -0.29 -7.80
CA GLY A 133 -3.81 -0.15 -7.66
C GLY A 133 -4.48 -1.47 -7.27
N PHE A 134 -5.13 -1.49 -6.11
CA PHE A 134 -5.91 -2.63 -5.66
C PHE A 134 -7.41 -2.35 -5.79
N SER A 135 -8.15 -3.28 -6.41
CA SER A 135 -9.60 -3.17 -6.54
C SER A 135 -10.03 -1.88 -7.27
N MET A 136 -10.88 -1.06 -6.70
CA MET A 136 -11.23 0.28 -7.20
C MET A 136 -9.97 1.15 -7.45
N GLY A 137 -8.94 0.99 -6.61
CA GLY A 137 -7.65 1.67 -6.81
C GLY A 137 -6.98 1.32 -8.14
N GLY A 138 -7.26 0.15 -8.71
CA GLY A 138 -6.79 -0.23 -10.05
C GLY A 138 -7.50 0.55 -11.17
N PHE A 139 -8.76 0.96 -10.98
CA PHE A 139 -9.45 1.87 -11.91
C PHE A 139 -8.79 3.26 -11.87
N VAL A 140 -8.51 3.75 -10.65
CA VAL A 140 -7.82 5.02 -10.45
C VAL A 140 -6.42 5.01 -11.06
N ALA A 141 -5.66 3.93 -10.88
CA ALA A 141 -4.33 3.77 -11.46
C ALA A 141 -4.35 3.82 -12.99
N GLN A 142 -5.31 3.14 -13.63
CA GLN A 142 -5.50 3.21 -15.08
C GLN A 142 -5.84 4.64 -15.54
N GLN A 143 -6.75 5.33 -14.83
CA GLN A 143 -7.12 6.70 -15.17
C GLN A 143 -5.96 7.69 -14.97
N VAL A 144 -5.15 7.54 -13.92
CA VAL A 144 -3.94 8.35 -13.71
C VAL A 144 -2.94 8.13 -14.84
N ALA A 145 -2.72 6.88 -15.27
CA ALA A 145 -1.82 6.57 -16.36
C ALA A 145 -2.28 7.17 -17.71
N LEU A 146 -3.57 7.22 -17.96
CA LEU A 146 -4.15 7.88 -19.15
C LEU A 146 -4.00 9.39 -19.10
N THR A 147 -4.12 9.99 -17.92
CA THR A 147 -4.10 11.45 -17.74
C THR A 147 -2.67 11.99 -17.66
N ARG A 148 -1.76 11.26 -17.04
CA ARG A 148 -0.35 11.64 -16.78
C ARG A 148 0.62 10.52 -17.16
N PRO A 149 0.65 10.11 -18.44
CA PRO A 149 1.58 9.05 -18.88
C PRO A 149 3.05 9.42 -18.67
N ASP A 150 3.37 10.73 -18.67
CA ASP A 150 4.70 11.26 -18.36
C ASP A 150 5.20 10.87 -16.96
N LEU A 151 4.30 10.75 -16.00
CA LEU A 151 4.60 10.47 -14.60
C LEU A 151 4.83 8.97 -14.32
N ILE A 152 4.23 8.09 -15.11
CA ILE A 152 4.16 6.66 -14.79
C ILE A 152 5.37 5.90 -15.37
N HIS A 153 6.01 5.10 -14.52
CA HIS A 153 7.06 4.18 -14.93
C HIS A 153 6.53 2.76 -15.12
N LYS A 154 5.89 2.18 -14.09
CA LYS A 154 5.26 0.85 -14.12
C LYS A 154 3.98 0.84 -13.29
N ILE A 155 3.10 -0.12 -13.57
CA ILE A 155 1.84 -0.28 -12.85
C ILE A 155 1.69 -1.73 -12.37
N ILE A 156 1.24 -1.91 -11.13
CA ILE A 156 0.73 -3.17 -10.60
C ILE A 156 -0.78 -3.01 -10.42
N LEU A 157 -1.56 -3.88 -11.04
CA LEU A 157 -3.02 -3.93 -10.96
C LEU A 157 -3.44 -5.24 -10.28
N ALA A 158 -4.00 -5.16 -9.09
CA ALA A 158 -4.44 -6.32 -8.32
C ALA A 158 -5.95 -6.31 -8.09
N GLY A 159 -6.63 -7.44 -8.31
CA GLY A 159 -8.06 -7.59 -8.05
C GLY A 159 -8.92 -6.51 -8.70
N THR A 160 -8.71 -6.22 -9.99
CA THR A 160 -9.34 -5.08 -10.67
C THR A 160 -9.74 -5.45 -12.11
N GLY A 161 -10.32 -4.50 -12.85
CA GLY A 161 -10.78 -4.73 -14.21
C GLY A 161 -10.70 -3.48 -15.12
N PRO A 162 -10.92 -3.67 -16.43
CA PRO A 162 -10.98 -2.56 -17.37
C PRO A 162 -12.29 -1.79 -17.25
N LYS A 163 -12.34 -0.58 -17.78
CA LYS A 163 -13.59 0.18 -17.92
C LYS A 163 -14.57 -0.60 -18.79
N GLY A 164 -15.81 -0.79 -18.28
CA GLY A 164 -16.82 -1.63 -18.93
C GLY A 164 -16.58 -3.12 -18.80
N GLY A 165 -15.72 -3.55 -17.86
CA GLY A 165 -15.43 -4.96 -17.59
C GLY A 165 -16.65 -5.75 -17.09
N GLU A 166 -16.53 -7.08 -17.13
CA GLU A 166 -17.64 -7.96 -16.77
C GLU A 166 -17.99 -7.87 -15.29
N GLY A 167 -19.28 -7.66 -14.99
CA GLY A 167 -19.79 -7.59 -13.62
C GLY A 167 -19.43 -6.33 -12.84
N LEU A 168 -18.75 -5.35 -13.46
CA LEU A 168 -18.31 -4.13 -12.76
C LEU A 168 -19.39 -3.06 -12.64
N GLU A 169 -20.42 -3.07 -13.47
CA GLU A 169 -21.51 -2.09 -13.41
C GLU A 169 -22.39 -2.27 -12.16
N SER A 170 -22.52 -3.49 -11.67
CA SER A 170 -23.28 -3.82 -10.46
C SER A 170 -22.73 -5.10 -9.84
N PHE A 171 -22.56 -5.09 -8.53
CA PHE A 171 -22.23 -6.32 -7.81
C PHE A 171 -23.31 -7.39 -7.99
N SER A 172 -22.91 -8.67 -7.96
CA SER A 172 -23.82 -9.80 -7.96
C SER A 172 -24.73 -9.81 -6.73
N PRO A 173 -25.91 -10.49 -6.79
CA PRO A 173 -26.75 -10.63 -5.60
C PRO A 173 -26.04 -11.26 -4.41
N GLU A 174 -25.10 -12.17 -4.63
CA GLU A 174 -24.27 -12.81 -3.61
C GLU A 174 -23.37 -11.78 -2.92
N VAL A 175 -22.66 -10.96 -3.67
CA VAL A 175 -21.81 -9.87 -3.14
C VAL A 175 -22.66 -8.86 -2.37
N TRP A 176 -23.84 -8.49 -2.91
CA TRP A 176 -24.76 -7.60 -2.17
C TRP A 176 -25.22 -8.19 -0.84
N ALA A 177 -25.45 -9.51 -0.77
CA ALA A 177 -25.81 -10.17 0.47
C ALA A 177 -24.67 -10.11 1.50
N MET A 178 -23.41 -10.30 1.06
CA MET A 178 -22.22 -10.12 1.92
C MET A 178 -22.12 -8.67 2.43
N LEU A 179 -22.20 -7.67 1.54
CA LEU A 179 -22.06 -6.27 1.91
C LEU A 179 -23.16 -5.74 2.85
N LYS A 180 -24.34 -6.36 2.85
CA LYS A 180 -25.48 -6.01 3.72
C LYS A 180 -25.49 -6.75 5.06
N LYS A 181 -24.67 -7.79 5.19
CA LYS A 181 -24.58 -8.58 6.42
C LYS A 181 -23.89 -7.75 7.51
N THR A 182 -24.37 -7.88 8.75
CA THR A 182 -23.70 -7.28 9.91
C THR A 182 -22.56 -8.18 10.37
N TYR A 183 -21.37 -7.62 10.48
CA TYR A 183 -20.17 -8.33 10.94
C TYR A 183 -19.72 -7.82 12.31
N THR A 184 -19.22 -8.74 13.14
CA THR A 184 -18.63 -8.44 14.45
C THR A 184 -17.34 -9.27 14.59
N PRO A 185 -16.15 -8.63 14.59
CA PRO A 185 -15.90 -7.21 14.31
C PRO A 185 -16.26 -6.81 12.87
N ALA A 186 -16.38 -5.52 12.58
CA ALA A 186 -16.83 -5.02 11.27
C ALA A 186 -15.91 -5.42 10.11
N ASP A 187 -14.61 -5.53 10.36
CA ASP A 187 -13.60 -5.94 9.37
C ASP A 187 -13.63 -7.45 9.03
N ALA A 188 -14.40 -8.26 9.77
CA ALA A 188 -14.69 -9.64 9.37
C ALA A 188 -15.40 -9.74 8.00
N LEU A 189 -16.00 -8.65 7.50
CA LEU A 189 -16.44 -8.51 6.10
C LEU A 189 -15.33 -8.87 5.11
N LEU A 190 -14.08 -8.53 5.42
CA LEU A 190 -12.94 -8.79 4.55
C LEU A 190 -12.66 -10.29 4.39
N LEU A 191 -13.03 -11.13 5.37
CA LEU A 191 -12.91 -12.59 5.25
C LEU A 191 -13.84 -13.13 4.15
N ASP A 192 -15.11 -12.71 4.17
CA ASP A 192 -16.10 -13.17 3.21
C ASP A 192 -15.83 -12.63 1.79
N THR A 193 -15.28 -11.41 1.68
CA THR A 193 -15.08 -10.74 0.39
C THR A 193 -13.71 -10.97 -0.24
N PHE A 194 -12.65 -11.12 0.57
CA PHE A 194 -11.28 -11.21 0.06
C PHE A 194 -10.75 -12.63 -0.03
N PHE A 195 -11.30 -13.57 0.76
CA PHE A 195 -10.77 -14.91 0.88
C PHE A 195 -11.80 -15.96 0.43
N SER A 196 -11.32 -17.04 -0.18
CA SER A 196 -12.19 -18.15 -0.56
C SER A 196 -12.74 -18.88 0.68
N PRO A 197 -13.91 -19.54 0.59
CA PRO A 197 -14.51 -20.23 1.75
C PRO A 197 -13.84 -21.56 2.09
N THR A 198 -12.57 -21.73 1.74
CA THR A 198 -11.78 -22.93 2.09
C THR A 198 -11.01 -22.69 3.39
N ALA A 199 -10.72 -23.75 4.14
CA ALA A 199 -10.05 -23.65 5.43
C ALA A 199 -8.71 -22.88 5.33
N SER A 200 -7.86 -23.20 4.35
CA SER A 200 -6.56 -22.56 4.18
C SER A 200 -6.65 -21.09 3.79
N SER A 201 -7.63 -20.71 2.96
CA SER A 201 -7.85 -19.31 2.57
C SER A 201 -8.38 -18.49 3.75
N GLN A 202 -9.32 -19.05 4.53
CA GLN A 202 -9.85 -18.39 5.72
C GLN A 202 -8.79 -18.23 6.82
N GLU A 203 -7.91 -19.22 7.01
CA GLU A 203 -6.76 -19.11 7.94
C GLU A 203 -5.82 -17.97 7.53
N ALA A 204 -5.48 -17.86 6.24
CA ALA A 204 -4.70 -16.74 5.71
C ALA A 204 -5.42 -15.40 5.91
N GLY A 205 -6.76 -15.39 5.80
CA GLY A 205 -7.60 -14.22 6.07
C GLY A 205 -7.55 -13.79 7.54
N GLN A 206 -7.63 -14.72 8.48
CA GLN A 206 -7.47 -14.41 9.91
C GLN A 206 -6.10 -13.81 10.20
N ALA A 207 -5.03 -14.41 9.65
CA ALA A 207 -3.68 -13.87 9.79
C ALA A 207 -3.55 -12.45 9.19
N PHE A 208 -4.23 -12.16 8.08
CA PHE A 208 -4.31 -10.82 7.49
C PHE A 208 -4.99 -9.83 8.45
N LEU A 209 -6.15 -10.16 9.03
CA LEU A 209 -6.84 -9.30 9.99
C LEU A 209 -5.97 -9.03 11.22
N GLU A 210 -5.28 -10.04 11.75
CA GLU A 210 -4.34 -9.88 12.86
C GLU A 210 -3.24 -8.87 12.51
N ARG A 211 -2.69 -8.92 11.29
CA ARG A 211 -1.68 -7.96 10.83
C ARG A 211 -2.22 -6.53 10.71
N LEU A 212 -3.47 -6.34 10.25
CA LEU A 212 -4.11 -5.01 10.21
C LEU A 212 -4.26 -4.40 11.62
N HIS A 213 -4.38 -5.23 12.64
CA HIS A 213 -4.53 -4.81 14.03
C HIS A 213 -3.20 -4.54 14.76
N LEU A 214 -2.05 -4.75 14.10
CA LEU A 214 -0.74 -4.49 14.73
C LEU A 214 -0.52 -3.01 15.02
N ARG A 215 -1.01 -2.10 14.16
CA ARG A 215 -0.92 -0.66 14.39
C ARG A 215 -1.87 -0.24 15.53
N LYS A 216 -1.32 0.34 16.60
CA LYS A 216 -2.09 0.73 17.81
C LYS A 216 -2.24 2.24 17.97
N THR A 217 -1.37 3.04 17.35
CA THR A 217 -1.34 4.49 17.48
C THR A 217 -1.49 5.17 16.12
N GLU A 218 -1.98 6.40 16.12
CA GLU A 218 -2.22 7.19 14.89
C GLU A 218 -3.00 6.40 13.83
N ARG A 219 -4.03 5.67 14.30
CA ARG A 219 -4.96 4.99 13.41
C ARG A 219 -5.87 6.00 12.71
N ASP A 220 -6.30 5.63 11.53
CA ASP A 220 -7.28 6.40 10.79
C ASP A 220 -8.61 6.51 11.53
N ILE A 221 -9.30 7.61 11.29
CA ILE A 221 -10.69 7.77 11.72
C ILE A 221 -11.62 6.98 10.79
N PRO A 222 -12.78 6.54 11.27
CA PRO A 222 -13.77 5.89 10.41
C PRO A 222 -14.16 6.78 9.22
N ILE A 223 -14.48 6.15 8.10
CA ILE A 223 -15.03 6.86 6.93
C ILE A 223 -16.40 7.48 7.29
N ASN A 224 -16.70 8.62 6.65
CA ASN A 224 -18.01 9.25 6.80
C ASN A 224 -19.06 8.63 5.85
N ASP A 225 -20.32 9.03 6.02
CA ASP A 225 -21.48 8.51 5.29
C ASP A 225 -21.50 8.86 3.78
N LYS A 226 -20.71 9.83 3.33
CA LYS A 226 -20.61 10.22 1.92
C LYS A 226 -19.70 9.28 1.11
N VAL A 227 -18.76 8.57 1.75
CA VAL A 227 -17.74 7.76 1.06
C VAL A 227 -18.38 6.61 0.29
N ILE A 228 -19.21 5.80 0.95
CA ILE A 228 -19.83 4.61 0.35
C ILE A 228 -20.63 4.97 -0.92
N PRO A 229 -21.63 5.89 -0.87
CA PRO A 229 -22.44 6.18 -2.05
C PRO A 229 -21.62 6.81 -3.20
N ALA A 230 -20.65 7.67 -2.89
CA ALA A 230 -19.80 8.28 -3.92
C ALA A 230 -18.91 7.22 -4.63
N GLN A 231 -18.25 6.36 -3.86
CA GLN A 231 -17.40 5.33 -4.43
C GLN A 231 -18.19 4.24 -5.16
N LEU A 232 -19.39 3.86 -4.68
CA LEU A 232 -20.29 2.95 -5.42
C LEU A 232 -20.69 3.56 -6.77
N SER A 233 -21.02 4.86 -6.79
CA SER A 233 -21.29 5.57 -8.05
C SER A 233 -20.08 5.55 -8.99
N ALA A 234 -18.87 5.75 -8.47
CA ALA A 234 -17.64 5.71 -9.24
C ALA A 234 -17.38 4.30 -9.84
N ILE A 235 -17.57 3.24 -9.05
CA ILE A 235 -17.43 1.85 -9.51
C ILE A 235 -18.45 1.54 -10.60
N ALA A 236 -19.73 1.84 -10.37
CA ALA A 236 -20.80 1.62 -11.33
C ALA A 236 -20.56 2.41 -12.64
N GLY A 237 -20.10 3.66 -12.52
CA GLY A 237 -19.73 4.50 -13.66
C GLY A 237 -18.58 3.90 -14.48
N TRP A 238 -17.56 3.35 -13.82
CA TRP A 238 -16.45 2.65 -14.48
C TRP A 238 -16.93 1.35 -15.16
N GLY A 239 -17.82 0.62 -14.52
CA GLY A 239 -18.37 -0.64 -15.02
C GLY A 239 -19.32 -0.49 -16.23
N LYS A 240 -19.83 0.71 -16.52
CA LYS A 240 -20.72 0.92 -17.67
C LYS A 240 -20.03 0.54 -18.97
N LYS A 241 -20.67 -0.35 -19.74
CA LYS A 241 -20.19 -0.74 -21.07
C LYS A 241 -20.14 0.46 -21.99
N GLY A 242 -18.97 0.74 -22.55
CA GLY A 242 -18.76 1.73 -23.61
C GLY A 242 -18.94 1.11 -25.00
N SER A 243 -18.84 1.93 -26.04
CA SER A 243 -18.91 1.48 -27.43
C SER A 243 -17.64 0.79 -27.94
N GLY A 244 -16.52 0.82 -27.18
CA GLY A 244 -15.23 0.27 -27.57
C GLY A 244 -14.83 -0.94 -26.74
N ASN A 245 -14.23 -1.96 -27.39
CA ASN A 245 -13.75 -3.18 -26.76
C ASN A 245 -12.40 -2.94 -26.07
N TYR A 246 -12.39 -2.17 -24.94
CA TYR A 246 -11.17 -1.88 -24.16
C TYR A 246 -10.08 -1.12 -24.91
N ASP A 247 -10.39 -0.47 -26.04
CA ASP A 247 -9.39 0.22 -26.89
C ASP A 247 -8.59 1.30 -26.17
N TYR A 248 -9.14 1.91 -25.12
CA TYR A 248 -8.44 2.90 -24.30
C TYR A 248 -7.18 2.33 -23.61
N LEU A 249 -7.16 1.01 -23.33
CA LEU A 249 -6.01 0.34 -22.71
C LEU A 249 -4.75 0.42 -23.57
N LYS A 250 -4.89 0.55 -24.89
CA LYS A 250 -3.76 0.72 -25.83
C LYS A 250 -2.95 1.98 -25.56
N ASN A 251 -3.55 2.98 -24.88
CA ASN A 251 -2.90 4.22 -24.51
C ASN A 251 -2.10 4.12 -23.19
N ILE A 252 -2.22 3.01 -22.44
CA ILE A 252 -1.39 2.71 -21.27
C ILE A 252 -0.19 1.91 -21.75
N THR A 253 0.88 2.60 -22.14
CA THR A 253 2.03 1.98 -22.81
C THR A 253 3.13 1.52 -21.86
N CYS A 254 3.12 1.99 -20.62
CA CYS A 254 4.07 1.54 -19.61
C CYS A 254 3.85 0.04 -19.27
N PRO A 255 4.89 -0.65 -18.75
CA PRO A 255 4.73 -2.04 -18.30
C PRO A 255 3.71 -2.19 -17.19
N VAL A 256 2.87 -3.24 -17.28
CA VAL A 256 1.81 -3.54 -16.30
C VAL A 256 1.94 -4.97 -15.80
N LEU A 257 1.89 -5.16 -14.48
CA LEU A 257 1.70 -6.46 -13.85
C LEU A 257 0.26 -6.56 -13.36
N VAL A 258 -0.49 -7.50 -13.90
CA VAL A 258 -1.87 -7.80 -13.47
C VAL A 258 -1.84 -9.03 -12.57
N LEU A 259 -2.49 -8.96 -11.40
CA LEU A 259 -2.59 -10.07 -10.46
C LEU A 259 -4.03 -10.21 -9.96
N ASN A 260 -4.49 -11.45 -9.77
CA ASN A 260 -5.80 -11.69 -9.15
C ASN A 260 -5.87 -13.09 -8.54
N GLY A 261 -6.91 -13.34 -7.73
CA GLY A 261 -7.34 -14.67 -7.36
C GLY A 261 -8.02 -15.37 -8.54
N ASN A 262 -7.91 -16.69 -8.59
CA ASN A 262 -8.55 -17.46 -9.64
C ASN A 262 -10.09 -17.58 -9.47
N ASN A 263 -10.63 -17.04 -8.37
CA ASN A 263 -12.05 -17.10 -8.03
C ASN A 263 -12.56 -15.78 -7.43
N ASP A 264 -12.12 -14.64 -7.99
CA ASP A 264 -12.57 -13.32 -7.53
C ASP A 264 -14.06 -13.11 -7.83
N LEU A 265 -14.85 -12.98 -6.76
CA LEU A 265 -16.31 -12.78 -6.82
C LEU A 265 -16.71 -11.31 -6.92
N LEU A 266 -15.81 -10.38 -6.50
CA LEU A 266 -16.08 -8.93 -6.53
C LEU A 266 -15.86 -8.37 -7.93
N PHE A 267 -14.67 -8.60 -8.49
CA PHE A 267 -14.26 -8.12 -9.81
C PHE A 267 -13.76 -9.30 -10.64
N PHE A 268 -14.69 -10.12 -11.11
CA PHE A 268 -14.49 -11.41 -11.75
C PHE A 268 -13.12 -11.58 -12.41
N THR A 269 -12.47 -12.71 -12.11
CA THR A 269 -11.10 -13.02 -12.58
C THR A 269 -10.91 -12.83 -14.09
N ILE A 270 -11.97 -13.02 -14.91
CA ILE A 270 -11.94 -12.80 -16.36
C ILE A 270 -11.53 -11.37 -16.73
N ASN A 271 -11.80 -10.37 -15.87
CA ASN A 271 -11.39 -8.98 -16.09
C ASN A 271 -9.86 -8.83 -16.10
N SER A 272 -9.15 -9.63 -15.33
CA SER A 272 -7.69 -9.66 -15.34
C SER A 272 -7.13 -10.19 -16.67
N TYR A 273 -7.79 -11.14 -17.28
CA TYR A 273 -7.47 -11.62 -18.63
C TYR A 273 -7.74 -10.53 -19.67
N HIS A 274 -8.89 -9.84 -19.59
CA HIS A 274 -9.19 -8.71 -20.48
C HIS A 274 -8.15 -7.59 -20.37
N LEU A 275 -7.69 -7.25 -19.15
CA LEU A 275 -6.61 -6.29 -18.97
C LEU A 275 -5.34 -6.77 -19.67
N GLN A 276 -4.91 -8.01 -19.42
CA GLN A 276 -3.67 -8.54 -19.99
C GLN A 276 -3.71 -8.61 -21.52
N GLN A 277 -4.84 -8.98 -22.13
CA GLN A 277 -4.97 -9.11 -23.58
C GLN A 277 -5.04 -7.76 -24.31
N ASN A 278 -5.44 -6.68 -23.65
CA ASN A 278 -5.67 -5.39 -24.28
C ASN A 278 -4.64 -4.32 -23.90
N LEU A 279 -3.86 -4.53 -22.84
CA LEU A 279 -2.71 -3.69 -22.50
C LEU A 279 -1.51 -4.07 -23.38
N PRO A 280 -0.79 -3.11 -23.98
CA PRO A 280 0.33 -3.41 -24.89
C PRO A 280 1.48 -4.18 -24.25
N ASN A 281 1.73 -3.97 -22.94
CA ASN A 281 2.87 -4.54 -22.23
C ASN A 281 2.46 -5.06 -20.85
N ALA A 282 1.65 -6.13 -20.81
CA ALA A 282 1.12 -6.69 -19.58
C ALA A 282 1.52 -8.14 -19.34
N ARG A 283 1.84 -8.47 -18.09
CA ARG A 283 1.98 -9.83 -17.57
C ARG A 283 0.81 -10.13 -16.64
N LEU A 284 0.35 -11.37 -16.59
CA LEU A 284 -0.75 -11.84 -15.74
C LEU A 284 -0.27 -12.95 -14.80
N ILE A 285 -0.64 -12.84 -13.52
CA ILE A 285 -0.48 -13.87 -12.50
C ILE A 285 -1.83 -14.14 -11.85
N LEU A 286 -2.22 -15.41 -11.78
CA LEU A 286 -3.43 -15.84 -11.07
C LEU A 286 -3.02 -16.75 -9.91
N TYR A 287 -3.50 -16.42 -8.71
CA TYR A 287 -3.28 -17.21 -7.51
C TYR A 287 -4.37 -18.26 -7.34
N PRO A 288 -4.00 -19.52 -7.03
CA PRO A 288 -4.97 -20.61 -6.85
C PRO A 288 -5.73 -20.43 -5.53
N ASN A 289 -6.94 -21.01 -5.48
CA ASN A 289 -7.76 -21.07 -4.26
C ASN A 289 -7.86 -19.71 -3.53
N SER A 290 -8.00 -18.63 -4.29
CA SER A 290 -8.09 -17.29 -3.72
C SER A 290 -9.14 -16.43 -4.42
N ASN A 291 -9.71 -15.52 -3.64
CA ASN A 291 -10.72 -14.56 -4.04
C ASN A 291 -10.05 -13.19 -4.28
N HIS A 292 -10.76 -12.10 -4.03
CA HIS A 292 -10.35 -10.72 -4.30
C HIS A 292 -9.05 -10.31 -3.60
N GLY A 293 -8.80 -10.80 -2.37
CA GLY A 293 -7.62 -10.51 -1.56
C GLY A 293 -6.41 -11.40 -1.79
N ALA A 294 -6.20 -11.92 -3.00
CA ALA A 294 -5.12 -12.86 -3.32
C ALA A 294 -3.73 -12.39 -2.85
N ILE A 295 -3.43 -11.10 -2.99
CA ILE A 295 -2.17 -10.48 -2.54
C ILE A 295 -1.97 -10.52 -1.02
N TYR A 296 -3.04 -10.61 -0.26
CA TYR A 296 -3.04 -10.72 1.21
C TYR A 296 -3.04 -12.18 1.67
N GLN A 297 -3.55 -13.08 0.84
CA GLN A 297 -3.47 -14.52 1.06
C GLN A 297 -2.06 -15.07 0.83
N PHE A 298 -1.34 -14.50 -0.14
CA PHE A 298 0.01 -14.90 -0.56
C PHE A 298 1.00 -13.72 -0.48
N PRO A 299 1.16 -13.04 0.67
CA PRO A 299 1.90 -11.79 0.74
C PRO A 299 3.38 -11.93 0.34
N ASP A 300 4.06 -12.98 0.77
CA ASP A 300 5.48 -13.20 0.46
C ASP A 300 5.71 -13.49 -1.02
N GLU A 301 4.84 -14.29 -1.63
CA GLU A 301 4.89 -14.60 -3.05
C GLU A 301 4.58 -13.37 -3.89
N PHE A 302 3.55 -12.62 -3.53
CA PHE A 302 3.22 -11.35 -4.17
C PHE A 302 4.39 -10.37 -4.11
N VAL A 303 4.98 -10.14 -2.94
CA VAL A 303 6.12 -9.23 -2.76
C VAL A 303 7.28 -9.65 -3.67
N LYS A 304 7.63 -10.92 -3.71
CA LYS A 304 8.70 -11.44 -4.58
C LYS A 304 8.42 -11.16 -6.05
N GLN A 305 7.20 -11.45 -6.52
CA GLN A 305 6.80 -11.26 -7.92
C GLN A 305 6.73 -9.76 -8.28
N ALA A 306 6.21 -8.93 -7.39
CA ALA A 306 6.15 -7.49 -7.56
C ALA A 306 7.57 -6.88 -7.66
N LEU A 307 8.49 -7.27 -6.79
CA LEU A 307 9.87 -6.77 -6.83
C LEU A 307 10.62 -7.26 -8.08
N LEU A 308 10.42 -8.50 -8.51
CA LEU A 308 10.96 -8.98 -9.78
C LEU A 308 10.48 -8.14 -10.96
N PHE A 309 9.19 -7.80 -11.01
CA PHE A 309 8.63 -6.96 -12.06
C PHE A 309 9.14 -5.51 -11.97
N LEU A 310 9.11 -4.91 -10.79
CA LEU A 310 9.51 -3.51 -10.59
C LEU A 310 11.00 -3.29 -10.91
N ASN A 311 11.87 -4.28 -10.63
CA ASN A 311 13.31 -4.20 -10.83
C ASN A 311 13.77 -4.68 -12.23
N ASP A 312 12.88 -5.25 -13.04
CA ASP A 312 13.19 -5.69 -14.39
C ASP A 312 13.43 -4.49 -15.31
N THR A 313 14.68 -4.19 -15.63
CA THR A 313 15.07 -3.09 -16.52
C THR A 313 14.94 -3.44 -18.02
N THR A 314 14.63 -4.69 -18.35
CA THR A 314 14.50 -5.16 -19.74
C THR A 314 13.11 -4.88 -20.32
N ILE A 315 12.10 -4.68 -19.50
CA ILE A 315 10.75 -4.28 -19.91
C ILE A 315 10.66 -2.74 -19.93
N LYS A 316 10.26 -2.21 -21.10
CA LYS A 316 10.13 -0.77 -21.35
C LYS A 316 8.70 -0.40 -21.68
#